data_3eed26bc5e218ff5f464c04643fabf91
#
_entry.id   3eed26bc5e218ff5f464c04643fabf91
#
_cell.length_a   1.000
_cell.length_b   1.000
_cell.length_c   1.000
_cell.angle_alpha   90.00
_cell.angle_beta   90.00
_cell.angle_gamma   90.00
#
_symmetry.space_group_name_H-M   'P 1'
#
loop_
_entity.id
_entity.type
_entity.pdbx_description
1 polymer ?
#
loop_
_entity_poly.entity_id
_entity_poly.type
_entity_poly.pdbx_seq_one_letter_code
_entity_poly.pdbx_strand_id
1 'polypeptide(L)'
;MIDSLYIAWRYIRFYRLRTFILVACITLIAVLPLSLQLLLEESEQLLLSRAETTPLVVGAKGSALDLAMSTLYFSDERPSAIGADTSDTITATGLANGIPLHVRFKARDYPIVGTTLDYFDFRGLQMASGRPLVMLGECVLGARVADELGLGPGDDLVSSPETVFDLAGVYPLKMQVVGVLEQNHSPDDLAVFVDVRTAWVIEGLGHGHEDVTRTRDTSVLIERTEDNVIANAKLVQYTEITDANRGDFHFHGDTSAYPLTAVLAVPNDARSGTILRGRYLEDATLQIIRPREVIDGLLENIFQIKEVIDGVIVIVGLATLLAIILVFALSIRLRARELDTIFRLGCSRMTSAQLLAAEMLIIVLMSGVLVAAVLLVVDVYASDLVRLLIIR
;
A
#
# COMPACT_ATOMS: atom_id res chain seq x y z
N MET A 1 0.05 -45.38 -30.56
CA MET A 1 0.11 -44.10 -29.78
C MET A 1 1.36 -44.01 -28.91
N ILE A 2 1.72 -45.01 -28.10
CA ILE A 2 2.92 -44.98 -27.24
C ILE A 2 4.20 -44.80 -28.06
N ASP A 3 4.33 -45.52 -29.17
CA ASP A 3 5.48 -45.45 -30.07
C ASP A 3 5.61 -44.08 -30.75
N SER A 4 4.49 -43.44 -31.10
CA SER A 4 4.48 -42.10 -31.68
C SER A 4 4.93 -41.05 -30.68
N LEU A 5 4.56 -41.16 -29.39
CA LEU A 5 5.02 -40.31 -28.30
C LEU A 5 6.53 -40.48 -28.04
N TYR A 6 7.03 -41.71 -28.06
CA TYR A 6 8.46 -41.97 -27.88
C TYR A 6 9.30 -41.35 -29.01
N ILE A 7 8.86 -41.53 -30.27
CA ILE A 7 9.55 -40.96 -31.42
C ILE A 7 9.50 -39.42 -31.38
N ALA A 8 8.34 -38.84 -31.04
CA ALA A 8 8.18 -37.40 -30.89
C ALA A 8 9.13 -36.81 -29.80
N TRP A 9 9.24 -37.52 -28.65
CA TRP A 9 10.17 -37.13 -27.59
C TRP A 9 11.63 -37.14 -28.03
N ARG A 10 12.04 -38.22 -28.76
CA ARG A 10 13.40 -38.31 -29.30
C ARG A 10 13.69 -37.20 -30.30
N TYR A 11 12.70 -36.86 -31.12
CA TYR A 11 12.80 -35.78 -32.09
C TYR A 11 12.93 -34.40 -31.42
N ILE A 12 12.12 -34.07 -30.44
CA ILE A 12 12.19 -32.86 -29.61
C ILE A 12 13.57 -32.74 -28.99
N ARG A 13 14.11 -33.85 -28.47
CA ARG A 13 15.44 -33.87 -27.87
C ARG A 13 16.59 -33.71 -28.88
N PHE A 14 16.38 -34.10 -30.12
CA PHE A 14 17.34 -33.92 -31.20
C PHE A 14 17.38 -32.45 -31.65
N TYR A 15 16.24 -31.79 -31.88
CA TYR A 15 16.12 -30.39 -32.30
C TYR A 15 15.88 -29.45 -31.12
N ARG A 16 16.74 -29.51 -30.10
CA ARG A 16 16.59 -28.77 -28.83
C ARG A 16 16.38 -27.27 -29.00
N LEU A 17 17.17 -26.60 -29.84
CA LEU A 17 17.07 -25.16 -30.03
C LEU A 17 15.73 -24.73 -30.59
N ARG A 18 15.23 -25.45 -31.57
CA ARG A 18 13.91 -25.21 -32.18
C ARG A 18 12.80 -25.38 -31.16
N THR A 19 12.83 -26.49 -30.42
CA THR A 19 11.85 -26.79 -29.38
C THR A 19 11.88 -25.72 -28.28
N PHE A 20 13.07 -25.30 -27.83
CA PHE A 20 13.23 -24.25 -26.86
C PHE A 20 12.60 -22.93 -27.32
N ILE A 21 12.88 -22.51 -28.59
CA ILE A 21 12.28 -21.28 -29.13
C ILE A 21 10.75 -21.38 -29.16
N LEU A 22 10.18 -22.53 -29.59
CA LEU A 22 8.73 -22.72 -29.60
C LEU A 22 8.12 -22.65 -28.21
N VAL A 23 8.67 -23.39 -27.26
CA VAL A 23 8.21 -23.40 -25.88
C VAL A 23 8.33 -21.98 -25.27
N ALA A 24 9.46 -21.31 -25.47
CA ALA A 24 9.68 -19.96 -24.96
C ALA A 24 8.69 -18.95 -25.55
N CYS A 25 8.44 -19.01 -26.86
CA CYS A 25 7.44 -18.13 -27.49
C CYS A 25 6.03 -18.36 -26.95
N ILE A 26 5.57 -19.61 -26.89
CA ILE A 26 4.24 -19.95 -26.37
C ILE A 26 4.10 -19.52 -24.91
N THR A 27 5.14 -19.80 -24.09
CA THR A 27 5.16 -19.41 -22.67
C THR A 27 5.10 -17.90 -22.51
N LEU A 28 5.96 -17.15 -23.21
CA LEU A 28 6.02 -15.69 -23.08
C LEU A 28 4.68 -15.03 -23.42
N ILE A 29 4.05 -15.50 -24.49
CA ILE A 29 2.78 -14.94 -24.96
C ILE A 29 1.63 -15.27 -24.01
N ALA A 30 1.65 -16.45 -23.37
CA ALA A 30 0.63 -16.84 -22.41
C ALA A 30 0.84 -16.23 -21.01
N VAL A 31 2.08 -16.10 -20.55
CA VAL A 31 2.41 -15.58 -19.22
C VAL A 31 2.01 -14.11 -19.09
N LEU A 32 2.27 -13.28 -20.09
CA LEU A 32 2.09 -11.82 -19.99
C LEU A 32 0.64 -11.41 -19.68
N PRO A 33 -0.40 -11.86 -20.41
CA PRO A 33 -1.78 -11.51 -20.07
C PRO A 33 -2.25 -12.14 -18.76
N LEU A 34 -1.86 -13.39 -18.48
CA LEU A 34 -2.28 -14.08 -17.26
C LEU A 34 -1.65 -13.47 -16.00
N SER A 35 -0.38 -13.07 -16.05
CA SER A 35 0.27 -12.37 -14.93
C SER A 35 -0.32 -10.99 -14.68
N LEU A 36 -0.67 -10.26 -15.75
CA LEU A 36 -1.34 -8.96 -15.62
C LEU A 36 -2.71 -9.11 -14.96
N GLN A 37 -3.50 -10.12 -15.36
CA GLN A 37 -4.80 -10.39 -14.77
C GLN A 37 -4.67 -10.72 -13.28
N LEU A 38 -3.72 -11.59 -12.91
CA LEU A 38 -3.46 -11.98 -11.53
C LEU A 38 -3.06 -10.77 -10.66
N LEU A 39 -2.19 -9.88 -11.18
CA LEU A 39 -1.80 -8.67 -10.47
C LEU A 39 -2.97 -7.68 -10.29
N LEU A 40 -3.86 -7.58 -11.29
CA LEU A 40 -5.06 -6.73 -11.18
C LEU A 40 -6.05 -7.29 -10.13
N GLU A 41 -6.29 -8.59 -10.12
CA GLU A 41 -7.15 -9.25 -9.12
C GLU A 41 -6.60 -9.08 -7.70
N GLU A 42 -5.29 -9.24 -7.52
CA GLU A 42 -4.64 -9.02 -6.22
C GLU A 42 -4.73 -7.55 -5.77
N SER A 43 -4.51 -6.60 -6.70
CA SER A 43 -4.68 -5.16 -6.43
C SER A 43 -6.10 -4.81 -5.98
N GLU A 44 -7.10 -5.37 -6.66
CA GLU A 44 -8.51 -5.21 -6.32
C GLU A 44 -8.80 -5.73 -4.92
N GLN A 45 -8.35 -6.95 -4.59
CA GLN A 45 -8.56 -7.57 -3.28
C GLN A 45 -7.91 -6.77 -2.15
N LEU A 46 -6.68 -6.29 -2.34
CA LEU A 46 -5.98 -5.47 -1.35
C LEU A 46 -6.70 -4.14 -1.07
N LEU A 47 -7.16 -3.46 -2.11
CA LEU A 47 -7.92 -2.23 -1.97
C LEU A 47 -9.27 -2.48 -1.31
N LEU A 48 -10.01 -3.51 -1.72
CA LEU A 48 -11.32 -3.81 -1.16
C LEU A 48 -11.25 -4.27 0.29
N SER A 49 -10.32 -5.14 0.66
CA SER A 49 -10.23 -5.70 2.02
C SER A 49 -10.09 -4.60 3.07
N ARG A 50 -9.26 -3.59 2.80
CA ARG A 50 -9.06 -2.45 3.72
C ARG A 50 -10.30 -1.55 3.79
N ALA A 51 -10.94 -1.31 2.65
CA ALA A 51 -12.15 -0.50 2.56
C ALA A 51 -13.36 -1.19 3.22
N GLU A 52 -13.49 -2.51 3.08
CA GLU A 52 -14.55 -3.31 3.73
C GLU A 52 -14.47 -3.32 5.24
N THR A 53 -13.26 -3.40 5.78
CA THR A 53 -13.03 -3.39 7.24
C THR A 53 -13.14 -2.00 7.86
N THR A 54 -13.27 -0.93 7.05
CA THR A 54 -13.40 0.45 7.54
C THR A 54 -14.83 0.93 7.32
N PRO A 55 -15.65 1.03 8.39
CA PRO A 55 -17.08 1.28 8.22
C PRO A 55 -17.40 2.68 7.72
N LEU A 56 -16.83 3.73 8.33
CA LEU A 56 -17.08 5.12 8.00
C LEU A 56 -15.82 5.96 8.22
N VAL A 57 -15.63 6.96 7.37
CA VAL A 57 -14.58 8.00 7.53
C VAL A 57 -15.23 9.37 7.46
N VAL A 58 -14.92 10.23 8.43
CA VAL A 58 -15.31 11.63 8.48
C VAL A 58 -14.10 12.49 8.15
N GLY A 59 -14.25 13.43 7.24
CA GLY A 59 -13.21 14.36 6.85
C GLY A 59 -13.78 15.65 6.28
N ALA A 60 -12.93 16.56 5.85
CA ALA A 60 -13.37 17.78 5.20
C ALA A 60 -14.09 17.50 3.87
N LYS A 61 -15.05 18.32 3.52
CA LYS A 61 -15.73 18.26 2.23
C LYS A 61 -14.75 18.45 1.08
N GLY A 62 -14.81 17.57 0.09
CA GLY A 62 -13.92 17.58 -1.07
C GLY A 62 -13.94 16.24 -1.81
N SER A 63 -12.79 15.82 -2.30
CA SER A 63 -12.63 14.52 -2.95
C SER A 63 -12.79 13.39 -1.94
N ALA A 64 -13.83 12.58 -2.11
CA ALA A 64 -14.04 11.38 -1.29
C ALA A 64 -12.94 10.34 -1.51
N LEU A 65 -12.39 10.30 -2.74
CA LEU A 65 -11.30 9.39 -3.09
C LEU A 65 -10.00 9.77 -2.37
N ASP A 66 -9.61 11.07 -2.39
CA ASP A 66 -8.38 11.52 -1.73
C ASP A 66 -8.48 11.29 -0.21
N LEU A 67 -9.68 11.54 0.36
CA LEU A 67 -9.95 11.25 1.76
C LEU A 67 -9.81 9.76 2.08
N ALA A 68 -10.36 8.87 1.25
CA ALA A 68 -10.23 7.43 1.43
C ALA A 68 -8.77 6.96 1.28
N MET A 69 -8.08 7.43 0.23
CA MET A 69 -6.69 7.03 -0.04
C MET A 69 -5.72 7.50 1.05
N SER A 70 -5.83 8.75 1.47
CA SER A 70 -5.02 9.30 2.56
C SER A 70 -5.28 8.60 3.90
N THR A 71 -6.55 8.26 4.19
CA THR A 71 -6.95 7.68 5.50
C THR A 71 -6.65 6.18 5.59
N LEU A 72 -6.87 5.43 4.51
CA LEU A 72 -6.77 3.97 4.53
C LEU A 72 -5.39 3.46 4.10
N TYR A 73 -4.77 4.16 3.13
CA TYR A 73 -3.52 3.71 2.50
C TYR A 73 -2.35 4.67 2.77
N PHE A 74 -2.59 5.73 3.53
CA PHE A 74 -1.58 6.74 3.91
C PHE A 74 -0.87 7.37 2.70
N SER A 75 -1.64 7.53 1.60
CA SER A 75 -1.14 8.10 0.37
C SER A 75 -0.78 9.59 0.52
N ASP A 76 -0.06 10.12 -0.46
CA ASP A 76 0.44 11.51 -0.44
C ASP A 76 -0.63 12.58 -0.71
N GLU A 77 -1.90 12.17 -0.97
CA GLU A 77 -3.02 13.09 -1.08
C GLU A 77 -3.23 13.83 0.24
N ARG A 78 -3.49 15.13 0.12
CA ARG A 78 -3.64 16.03 1.27
C ARG A 78 -5.06 16.61 1.28
N PRO A 79 -6.06 15.87 1.78
CA PRO A 79 -7.37 16.45 2.01
C PRO A 79 -7.26 17.61 3.00
N SER A 80 -8.19 18.56 2.92
CA SER A 80 -8.26 19.66 3.90
C SER A 80 -8.38 19.09 5.31
N ALA A 81 -7.72 19.73 6.26
CA ALA A 81 -7.77 19.29 7.66
C ALA A 81 -9.13 19.61 8.29
N ILE A 82 -9.49 18.80 9.28
CA ILE A 82 -10.64 19.00 10.18
C ILE A 82 -10.15 19.25 11.61
N GLY A 83 -10.99 19.78 12.49
CA GLY A 83 -10.65 19.97 13.90
C GLY A 83 -10.61 18.66 14.69
N ALA A 84 -9.74 18.61 15.69
CA ALA A 84 -9.59 17.47 16.58
C ALA A 84 -10.87 17.18 17.39
N ASP A 85 -11.68 18.20 17.68
CA ASP A 85 -12.99 18.10 18.33
C ASP A 85 -13.98 17.21 17.58
N THR A 86 -13.77 17.00 16.29
CA THR A 86 -14.61 16.10 15.45
C THR A 86 -14.61 14.67 16.00
N SER A 87 -13.46 14.18 16.47
CA SER A 87 -13.35 12.83 17.07
C SER A 87 -14.17 12.72 18.35
N ASP A 88 -14.03 13.70 19.24
CA ASP A 88 -14.76 13.75 20.51
C ASP A 88 -16.25 13.96 20.28
N THR A 89 -16.63 14.80 19.32
CA THR A 89 -18.03 15.05 18.93
C THR A 89 -18.68 13.76 18.43
N ILE A 90 -18.01 12.97 17.60
CA ILE A 90 -18.54 11.70 17.12
C ILE A 90 -18.76 10.74 18.29
N THR A 91 -17.77 10.60 19.17
CA THR A 91 -17.82 9.72 20.33
C THR A 91 -18.92 10.15 21.30
N ALA A 92 -19.06 11.45 21.54
CA ALA A 92 -20.11 12.02 22.41
C ALA A 92 -21.54 11.77 21.90
N THR A 93 -21.72 11.46 20.61
CA THR A 93 -23.04 11.06 20.08
C THR A 93 -23.53 9.73 20.66
N GLY A 94 -22.64 8.88 21.16
CA GLY A 94 -22.92 7.51 21.59
C GLY A 94 -23.29 6.57 20.42
N LEU A 95 -23.14 7.00 19.17
CA LEU A 95 -23.44 6.21 17.98
C LEU A 95 -22.21 5.47 17.43
N ALA A 96 -21.01 6.05 17.61
CA ALA A 96 -19.77 5.50 17.09
C ALA A 96 -18.61 5.89 18.01
N ASN A 97 -17.52 5.11 17.96
CA ASN A 97 -16.23 5.52 18.47
C ASN A 97 -15.48 6.28 17.37
N GLY A 98 -14.99 7.49 17.67
CA GLY A 98 -14.22 8.33 16.76
C GLY A 98 -12.72 8.13 16.99
N ILE A 99 -12.01 7.58 16.02
CA ILE A 99 -10.55 7.36 16.08
C ILE A 99 -9.88 8.44 15.23
N PRO A 100 -9.10 9.35 15.83
CA PRO A 100 -8.45 10.42 15.08
C PRO A 100 -7.30 9.88 14.25
N LEU A 101 -7.13 10.43 13.04
CA LEU A 101 -6.00 10.17 12.17
C LEU A 101 -5.40 11.47 11.65
N HIS A 102 -4.10 11.63 11.80
CA HIS A 102 -3.33 12.73 11.24
C HIS A 102 -2.18 12.17 10.39
N VAL A 103 -2.35 12.21 9.07
CA VAL A 103 -1.43 11.66 8.08
C VAL A 103 -0.94 12.83 7.22
N ARG A 104 0.24 13.36 7.50
CA ARG A 104 0.76 14.54 6.79
C ARG A 104 2.27 14.48 6.60
N PHE A 105 2.98 13.93 7.56
CA PHE A 105 4.44 13.93 7.60
C PHE A 105 5.01 12.56 7.25
N LYS A 106 6.31 12.55 6.95
CA LYS A 106 7.07 11.32 6.69
C LYS A 106 8.29 11.24 7.61
N ALA A 107 8.74 10.03 7.86
CA ALA A 107 10.06 9.78 8.38
C ALA A 107 10.84 9.03 7.30
N ARG A 108 11.86 9.67 6.72
CA ARG A 108 12.46 9.25 5.46
C ARG A 108 11.39 9.17 4.36
N ASP A 109 11.04 7.99 3.86
CA ASP A 109 10.02 7.80 2.82
C ASP A 109 8.71 7.22 3.36
N TYR A 110 8.62 6.92 4.67
CA TYR A 110 7.47 6.27 5.29
C TYR A 110 6.51 7.29 5.91
N PRO A 111 5.19 7.12 5.73
CA PRO A 111 4.20 8.01 6.32
C PRO A 111 4.22 7.92 7.84
N ILE A 112 4.15 9.09 8.51
CA ILE A 112 3.89 9.18 9.94
C ILE A 112 2.40 9.29 10.14
N VAL A 113 1.84 8.36 10.91
CA VAL A 113 0.42 8.27 11.24
C VAL A 113 0.22 8.64 12.71
N GLY A 114 -0.25 9.86 12.95
CA GLY A 114 -0.66 10.31 14.28
C GLY A 114 -2.06 9.75 14.61
N THR A 115 -2.17 8.98 15.68
CA THR A 115 -3.44 8.35 16.09
C THR A 115 -3.46 8.04 17.57
N THR A 116 -4.48 7.28 18.05
CA THR A 116 -4.60 6.77 19.42
C THR A 116 -4.46 5.25 19.44
N LEU A 117 -4.38 4.66 20.63
CA LEU A 117 -4.33 3.21 20.80
C LEU A 117 -5.60 2.51 20.29
N ASP A 118 -6.74 3.21 20.25
CA ASP A 118 -7.98 2.67 19.68
C ASP A 118 -7.83 2.24 18.23
N TYR A 119 -6.90 2.87 17.48
CA TYR A 119 -6.58 2.47 16.13
C TYR A 119 -5.94 1.09 16.08
N PHE A 120 -5.02 0.81 17.02
CA PHE A 120 -4.34 -0.49 17.11
C PHE A 120 -5.34 -1.60 17.42
N ASP A 121 -6.24 -1.36 18.37
CA ASP A 121 -7.31 -2.30 18.73
C ASP A 121 -8.28 -2.50 17.56
N PHE A 122 -8.70 -1.43 16.90
CA PHE A 122 -9.59 -1.47 15.74
C PHE A 122 -9.01 -2.26 14.57
N ARG A 123 -7.69 -2.13 14.31
CA ARG A 123 -7.00 -2.85 13.24
C ARG A 123 -6.46 -4.21 13.67
N GLY A 124 -6.54 -4.55 14.95
CA GLY A 124 -6.02 -5.80 15.51
C GLY A 124 -4.49 -5.90 15.43
N LEU A 125 -3.79 -4.75 15.51
CA LEU A 125 -2.33 -4.69 15.39
C LEU A 125 -1.69 -5.28 16.65
N GLN A 126 -0.75 -6.20 16.46
CA GLN A 126 0.00 -6.85 17.53
C GLN A 126 1.45 -6.40 17.53
N MET A 127 2.10 -6.41 18.70
CA MET A 127 3.52 -6.08 18.81
C MET A 127 4.37 -7.34 18.59
N ALA A 128 5.29 -7.29 17.61
CA ALA A 128 6.33 -8.30 17.44
C ALA A 128 7.43 -8.13 18.50
N SER A 129 7.75 -6.87 18.82
CA SER A 129 8.77 -6.55 19.85
C SER A 129 8.49 -5.19 20.49
N GLY A 130 9.01 -4.99 21.71
CA GLY A 130 8.84 -3.73 22.43
C GLY A 130 7.46 -3.60 23.07
N ARG A 131 6.89 -2.39 23.05
CA ARG A 131 5.62 -2.03 23.69
C ARG A 131 4.83 -1.01 22.85
N PRO A 132 3.51 -0.88 23.09
CA PRO A 132 2.73 0.19 22.46
C PRO A 132 3.17 1.59 22.91
N LEU A 133 2.64 2.60 22.21
CA LEU A 133 2.83 4.03 22.52
C LEU A 133 2.29 4.35 23.92
N VAL A 134 3.07 5.06 24.71
CA VAL A 134 2.65 5.53 26.05
C VAL A 134 2.93 7.02 26.22
N MET A 135 4.01 7.50 25.64
CA MET A 135 4.54 8.83 25.90
C MET A 135 4.69 9.67 24.63
N LEU A 136 4.66 10.99 24.82
CA LEU A 136 4.96 11.94 23.74
C LEU A 136 6.39 11.73 23.21
N GLY A 137 6.56 11.77 21.90
CA GLY A 137 7.87 11.58 21.25
C GLY A 137 8.23 10.14 20.96
N GLU A 138 7.40 9.17 21.31
CA GLU A 138 7.57 7.77 20.97
C GLU A 138 6.99 7.45 19.60
N CYS A 139 7.57 6.45 18.94
CA CYS A 139 6.99 5.87 17.72
C CYS A 139 7.01 4.33 17.76
N VAL A 140 6.04 3.73 17.05
CA VAL A 140 5.96 2.30 16.76
C VAL A 140 6.09 2.12 15.26
N LEU A 141 6.95 1.20 14.85
CA LEU A 141 7.22 0.93 13.45
C LEU A 141 6.34 -0.20 12.92
N GLY A 142 5.82 -0.04 11.71
CA GLY A 142 5.31 -1.16 10.95
C GLY A 142 6.42 -2.17 10.65
N ALA A 143 6.07 -3.44 10.47
CA ALA A 143 7.03 -4.52 10.32
C ALA A 143 8.04 -4.28 9.20
N ARG A 144 7.58 -3.83 8.04
CA ARG A 144 8.45 -3.55 6.89
C ARG A 144 9.33 -2.31 7.08
N VAL A 145 8.82 -1.28 7.75
CA VAL A 145 9.63 -0.10 8.09
C VAL A 145 10.80 -0.51 8.97
N ALA A 146 10.56 -1.35 9.97
CA ALA A 146 11.60 -1.85 10.86
C ALA A 146 12.64 -2.68 10.10
N ASP A 147 12.20 -3.60 9.24
CA ASP A 147 13.08 -4.45 8.44
C ASP A 147 13.92 -3.65 7.44
N GLU A 148 13.30 -2.75 6.66
CA GLU A 148 13.96 -1.99 5.60
C GLU A 148 14.93 -0.93 6.15
N LEU A 149 14.63 -0.35 7.32
CA LEU A 149 15.52 0.60 7.99
C LEU A 149 16.52 -0.06 8.94
N GLY A 150 16.32 -1.32 9.31
CA GLY A 150 17.12 -2.04 10.30
C GLY A 150 16.99 -1.44 11.70
N LEU A 151 15.79 -0.93 12.06
CA LEU A 151 15.52 -0.27 13.34
C LEU A 151 14.63 -1.16 14.23
N GLY A 152 14.88 -1.07 15.54
CA GLY A 152 14.13 -1.80 16.56
C GLY A 152 13.91 -0.97 17.83
N PRO A 153 13.22 -1.54 18.85
CA PRO A 153 13.01 -0.86 20.11
C PRO A 153 14.30 -0.38 20.76
N GLY A 154 14.37 0.91 21.08
CA GLY A 154 15.55 1.59 21.63
C GLY A 154 16.33 2.43 20.61
N ASP A 155 16.07 2.26 19.32
CA ASP A 155 16.65 3.10 18.27
C ASP A 155 15.88 4.42 18.11
N ASP A 156 16.44 5.34 17.33
CA ASP A 156 15.85 6.63 17.05
C ASP A 156 15.49 6.80 15.57
N LEU A 157 14.37 7.46 15.31
CA LEU A 157 13.91 7.83 13.98
C LEU A 157 13.60 9.32 13.93
N VAL A 158 14.10 10.01 12.90
CA VAL A 158 13.89 11.45 12.73
C VAL A 158 12.82 11.71 11.67
N SER A 159 11.85 12.59 11.99
CA SER A 159 10.85 13.04 11.01
C SER A 159 11.52 13.87 9.91
N SER A 160 10.98 13.75 8.68
CA SER A 160 11.47 14.55 7.56
C SER A 160 10.83 15.96 7.58
N PRO A 161 11.56 17.03 7.24
CA PRO A 161 10.97 18.34 7.09
C PRO A 161 9.98 18.36 5.91
N GLU A 162 8.89 19.09 6.03
CA GLU A 162 7.86 19.19 4.98
C GLU A 162 8.40 19.83 3.69
N THR A 163 9.28 20.82 3.85
CA THR A 163 9.99 21.44 2.72
C THR A 163 11.46 21.67 3.07
N VAL A 164 12.34 21.50 2.07
CA VAL A 164 13.81 21.72 2.21
C VAL A 164 14.14 23.20 2.50
N PHE A 165 13.18 24.10 2.29
CA PHE A 165 13.34 25.55 2.42
C PHE A 165 12.48 26.17 3.52
N ASP A 166 11.97 25.39 4.46
CA ASP A 166 11.21 25.95 5.57
C ASP A 166 12.16 26.63 6.57
N LEU A 167 12.52 27.87 6.24
CA LEU A 167 13.30 28.77 7.10
C LEU A 167 12.52 29.25 8.34
N ALA A 168 11.24 28.87 8.46
CA ALA A 168 10.35 29.37 9.52
C ALA A 168 10.37 28.54 10.80
N GLY A 169 11.20 27.49 10.89
CA GLY A 169 11.57 26.95 12.19
C GLY A 169 10.79 25.73 12.70
N VAL A 170 10.15 24.96 11.84
CA VAL A 170 9.71 23.60 12.25
C VAL A 170 10.90 22.66 12.12
N TYR A 171 11.48 22.31 13.25
CA TYR A 171 12.63 21.39 13.28
C TYR A 171 12.16 19.94 13.23
N PRO A 172 12.87 19.06 12.49
CA PRO A 172 12.61 17.63 12.53
C PRO A 172 12.65 17.10 13.96
N LEU A 173 11.63 16.32 14.34
CA LEU A 173 11.56 15.71 15.66
C LEU A 173 12.27 14.35 15.62
N LYS A 174 13.17 14.13 16.57
CA LYS A 174 13.77 12.82 16.85
C LYS A 174 12.82 12.04 17.75
N MET A 175 12.32 10.92 17.25
CA MET A 175 11.38 10.03 17.92
C MET A 175 12.08 8.75 18.38
N GLN A 176 11.75 8.29 19.58
CA GLN A 176 12.25 7.00 20.09
C GLN A 176 11.37 5.84 19.59
N VAL A 177 11.97 4.85 18.97
CA VAL A 177 11.28 3.60 18.61
C VAL A 177 11.05 2.78 19.87
N VAL A 178 9.78 2.55 20.23
CA VAL A 178 9.40 1.80 21.44
C VAL A 178 8.84 0.43 21.13
N GLY A 179 8.41 0.19 19.89
CA GLY A 179 7.85 -1.08 19.47
C GLY A 179 7.92 -1.26 17.95
N VAL A 180 7.80 -2.52 17.55
CA VAL A 180 7.66 -2.94 16.16
C VAL A 180 6.44 -3.84 16.07
N LEU A 181 5.59 -3.61 15.08
CA LEU A 181 4.39 -4.40 14.83
C LEU A 181 4.71 -5.76 14.21
N GLU A 182 3.86 -6.73 14.46
CA GLU A 182 3.84 -7.97 13.66
C GLU A 182 3.42 -7.64 12.23
N GLN A 183 3.97 -8.37 11.26
CA GLN A 183 3.58 -8.23 9.87
C GLN A 183 2.13 -8.69 9.69
N ASN A 184 1.28 -7.78 9.20
CA ASN A 184 -0.13 -8.06 8.98
C ASN A 184 -0.54 -7.97 7.51
N HIS A 185 0.43 -7.76 6.63
CA HIS A 185 0.21 -7.67 5.19
C HIS A 185 -0.74 -6.54 4.77
N SER A 186 -0.72 -5.42 5.46
CA SER A 186 -1.54 -4.24 5.21
C SER A 186 -0.68 -2.97 5.03
N PRO A 187 -1.28 -1.81 4.69
CA PRO A 187 -0.57 -0.53 4.67
C PRO A 187 0.11 -0.18 6.01
N ASP A 188 -0.38 -0.74 7.12
CA ASP A 188 0.19 -0.50 8.44
C ASP A 188 1.64 -1.01 8.56
N ASP A 189 2.03 -2.03 7.77
CA ASP A 189 3.41 -2.53 7.73
C ASP A 189 4.41 -1.48 7.24
N LEU A 190 3.96 -0.49 6.46
CA LEU A 190 4.76 0.58 5.86
C LEU A 190 4.58 1.95 6.53
N ALA A 191 3.99 2.00 7.72
CA ALA A 191 3.73 3.23 8.44
C ALA A 191 4.55 3.35 9.73
N VAL A 192 4.77 4.59 10.15
CA VAL A 192 5.34 4.95 11.44
C VAL A 192 4.23 5.53 12.30
N PHE A 193 3.84 4.83 13.35
CA PHE A 193 2.76 5.28 14.23
C PHE A 193 3.29 6.12 15.38
N VAL A 194 2.61 7.23 15.64
CA VAL A 194 2.88 8.12 16.77
C VAL A 194 1.55 8.49 17.46
N ASP A 195 1.60 8.91 18.72
CA ASP A 195 0.45 9.57 19.32
C ASP A 195 0.09 10.83 18.52
N VAL A 196 -1.20 11.14 18.36
CA VAL A 196 -1.67 12.29 17.59
C VAL A 196 -1.03 13.60 18.05
N ARG A 197 -0.76 13.74 19.36
CA ARG A 197 -0.07 14.89 19.92
C ARG A 197 1.38 14.97 19.50
N THR A 198 2.05 13.84 19.31
CA THR A 198 3.41 13.81 18.75
C THR A 198 3.40 14.30 17.29
N ALA A 199 2.38 13.93 16.50
CA ALA A 199 2.22 14.44 15.15
C ALA A 199 2.02 15.96 15.13
N TRP A 200 1.28 16.53 16.09
CA TRP A 200 1.14 17.98 16.23
C TRP A 200 2.44 18.67 16.67
N VAL A 201 3.30 18.01 17.45
CA VAL A 201 4.65 18.53 17.74
C VAL A 201 5.49 18.55 16.46
N ILE A 202 5.42 17.51 15.63
CA ILE A 202 6.10 17.47 14.33
C ILE A 202 5.59 18.60 13.41
N GLU A 203 4.32 18.97 13.49
CA GLU A 203 3.72 20.09 12.74
C GLU A 203 4.09 21.47 13.31
N GLY A 204 4.69 21.51 14.49
CA GLY A 204 5.07 22.77 15.16
C GLY A 204 3.95 23.42 15.99
N LEU A 205 2.81 22.72 16.19
CA LEU A 205 1.71 23.22 17.02
C LEU A 205 1.97 23.04 18.53
N GLY A 206 2.89 22.15 18.87
CA GLY A 206 3.44 22.00 20.21
C GLY A 206 4.96 22.07 20.14
N HIS A 207 5.58 22.67 21.12
CA HIS A 207 7.03 22.72 21.24
C HIS A 207 7.48 22.70 22.68
N GLY A 208 8.73 22.35 22.90
CA GLY A 208 9.40 22.41 24.18
C GLY A 208 10.64 23.31 24.12
N HIS A 209 10.87 24.05 25.15
CA HIS A 209 12.06 24.86 25.31
C HIS A 209 12.45 24.91 26.78
N GLU A 210 13.69 25.32 27.02
CA GLU A 210 14.14 25.58 28.39
C GLU A 210 13.23 26.62 29.08
N ASP A 211 12.90 26.38 30.33
CA ASP A 211 12.05 27.30 31.10
C ASP A 211 12.70 28.70 31.16
N VAL A 212 12.16 29.62 30.36
CA VAL A 212 12.63 31.00 30.25
C VAL A 212 12.52 31.75 31.55
N THR A 213 11.70 31.31 32.51
CA THR A 213 11.57 31.94 33.83
C THR A 213 12.76 31.63 34.72
N ARG A 214 13.44 30.50 34.48
CA ARG A 214 14.63 30.04 35.22
C ARG A 214 15.95 30.33 34.51
N THR A 215 15.89 30.66 33.21
CA THR A 215 17.09 30.98 32.42
C THR A 215 17.76 32.23 32.95
N ARG A 216 19.09 32.13 33.21
CA ARG A 216 19.96 33.23 33.56
C ARG A 216 20.55 33.96 32.36
N ASP A 217 20.38 33.42 31.18
CA ASP A 217 20.90 34.02 29.95
C ASP A 217 19.97 35.12 29.45
N THR A 218 20.37 36.35 29.70
CA THR A 218 19.63 37.54 29.26
C THR A 218 19.68 37.76 27.77
N SER A 219 20.51 37.05 27.02
CA SER A 219 20.59 37.15 25.55
C SER A 219 19.41 36.53 24.83
N VAL A 220 18.65 35.63 25.48
CA VAL A 220 17.43 34.97 24.97
C VAL A 220 16.15 35.69 25.41
N LEU A 221 16.23 36.74 26.22
CA LEU A 221 15.09 37.48 26.72
C LEU A 221 15.01 38.84 26.03
N ILE A 222 13.81 39.19 25.53
CA ILE A 222 13.51 40.55 25.03
C ILE A 222 13.07 41.43 26.17
N GLU A 223 12.19 40.93 27.04
CA GLU A 223 11.62 41.66 28.15
C GLU A 223 11.27 40.69 29.30
N ARG A 224 11.50 41.13 30.53
CA ARG A 224 11.09 40.38 31.73
C ARG A 224 10.41 41.34 32.70
N THR A 225 9.13 41.12 32.90
CA THR A 225 8.30 41.76 33.91
C THR A 225 7.89 40.74 34.98
N GLU A 226 7.33 41.20 36.10
CA GLU A 226 6.90 40.28 37.18
C GLU A 226 5.86 39.26 36.70
N ASP A 227 5.03 39.61 35.72
CA ASP A 227 3.94 38.79 35.22
C ASP A 227 4.16 38.23 33.79
N ASN A 228 5.22 38.66 33.09
CA ASN A 228 5.42 38.24 31.70
C ASN A 228 6.90 38.18 31.31
N VAL A 229 7.29 37.14 30.60
CA VAL A 229 8.64 36.94 30.05
C VAL A 229 8.55 36.79 28.56
N ILE A 230 9.12 37.70 27.79
CA ILE A 230 9.15 37.68 26.35
C ILE A 230 10.54 37.17 25.90
N ALA A 231 10.60 35.98 25.31
CA ALA A 231 11.80 35.42 24.74
C ALA A 231 12.00 35.89 23.29
N ASN A 232 13.26 35.87 22.83
CA ASN A 232 13.58 36.18 21.45
C ASN A 232 13.76 34.88 20.58
N ALA A 233 13.95 35.07 19.27
CA ALA A 233 14.14 33.99 18.32
C ALA A 233 15.41 33.12 18.53
N LYS A 234 16.25 33.45 19.52
CA LYS A 234 17.42 32.64 19.91
C LYS A 234 17.08 31.51 20.88
N LEU A 235 15.82 31.47 21.38
CA LEU A 235 15.38 30.37 22.22
C LEU A 235 15.44 29.08 21.42
N VAL A 236 16.31 28.17 21.85
CA VAL A 236 16.45 26.87 21.17
C VAL A 236 15.29 25.97 21.54
N GLN A 237 14.52 25.56 20.54
CA GLN A 237 13.49 24.54 20.71
C GLN A 237 14.12 23.13 20.77
N TYR A 238 13.54 22.28 21.59
CA TYR A 238 13.97 20.90 21.67
C TYR A 238 13.54 20.13 20.41
N THR A 239 14.49 19.43 19.82
CA THR A 239 14.27 18.54 18.66
C THR A 239 14.08 17.08 19.06
N GLU A 240 14.15 16.78 20.34
CA GLU A 240 14.00 15.45 20.94
C GLU A 240 13.20 15.56 22.23
N ILE A 241 12.29 14.62 22.45
CA ILE A 241 11.50 14.52 23.69
C ILE A 241 12.12 13.43 24.57
N THR A 242 12.60 13.80 25.73
CA THR A 242 13.22 12.92 26.72
C THR A 242 12.44 12.97 28.03
N ASP A 243 12.70 12.03 28.95
CA ASP A 243 12.09 12.05 30.28
C ASP A 243 12.40 13.34 31.06
N ALA A 244 13.57 13.95 30.79
CA ALA A 244 14.00 15.17 31.48
C ALA A 244 13.28 16.44 30.99
N ASN A 245 12.93 16.52 29.70
CA ASN A 245 12.35 17.73 29.08
C ASN A 245 10.88 17.59 28.66
N ARG A 246 10.28 16.40 28.84
CA ARG A 246 8.87 16.16 28.45
C ARG A 246 7.90 17.14 29.12
N GLY A 247 8.16 17.52 30.37
CA GLY A 247 7.33 18.48 31.10
C GLY A 247 7.40 19.90 30.56
N ASP A 248 8.41 20.22 29.73
CA ASP A 248 8.60 21.54 29.13
C ASP A 248 7.85 21.65 27.78
N PHE A 249 7.33 20.54 27.25
CA PHE A 249 6.51 20.56 26.03
C PHE A 249 5.09 21.03 26.35
N HIS A 250 4.65 22.01 25.59
CA HIS A 250 3.33 22.61 25.74
C HIS A 250 2.70 22.91 24.37
N PHE A 251 1.39 23.01 24.39
CA PHE A 251 0.57 23.32 23.24
C PHE A 251 -0.06 24.70 23.41
N HIS A 252 -0.19 25.44 22.30
CA HIS A 252 -0.72 26.81 22.33
C HIS A 252 -2.14 26.88 21.77
N GLY A 253 -3.01 27.60 22.46
CA GLY A 253 -4.38 27.83 22.05
C GLY A 253 -5.30 26.66 22.33
N ASP A 254 -6.41 26.58 21.59
CA ASP A 254 -7.42 25.55 21.75
C ASP A 254 -7.06 24.30 20.94
N THR A 255 -6.71 23.24 21.63
CA THR A 255 -6.35 21.95 21.00
C THR A 255 -7.51 21.28 20.28
N SER A 256 -8.76 21.70 20.53
CA SER A 256 -9.94 21.23 19.82
C SER A 256 -9.92 21.58 18.33
N ALA A 257 -9.27 22.68 17.97
CA ALA A 257 -9.12 23.17 16.60
C ALA A 257 -7.87 22.58 15.89
N TYR A 258 -7.07 21.76 16.57
CA TYR A 258 -5.85 21.20 15.97
C TYR A 258 -6.18 20.28 14.80
N PRO A 259 -5.33 20.24 13.77
CA PRO A 259 -5.67 19.56 12.53
C PRO A 259 -5.66 18.04 12.68
N LEU A 260 -6.65 17.41 12.06
CA LEU A 260 -6.66 15.99 11.73
C LEU A 260 -6.88 15.84 10.22
N THR A 261 -6.34 14.79 9.65
CA THR A 261 -6.64 14.39 8.26
C THR A 261 -8.05 13.86 8.16
N ALA A 262 -8.45 13.00 9.10
CA ALA A 262 -9.75 12.35 9.16
C ALA A 262 -10.03 11.77 10.54
N VAL A 263 -11.27 11.34 10.74
CA VAL A 263 -11.69 10.50 11.87
C VAL A 263 -12.31 9.23 11.33
N LEU A 264 -11.78 8.07 11.75
CA LEU A 264 -12.46 6.79 11.55
C LEU A 264 -13.63 6.72 12.53
N ALA A 265 -14.83 6.64 12.02
CA ALA A 265 -16.02 6.48 12.84
C ALA A 265 -16.44 5.01 12.83
N VAL A 266 -16.27 4.34 13.97
CA VAL A 266 -16.62 2.92 14.13
C VAL A 266 -17.99 2.84 14.82
N PRO A 267 -19.10 2.60 14.07
CA PRO A 267 -20.44 2.57 14.62
C PRO A 267 -20.64 1.37 15.55
N ASN A 268 -21.46 1.55 16.58
CA ASN A 268 -21.83 0.45 17.49
C ASN A 268 -22.66 -0.64 16.78
N ASP A 269 -23.47 -0.23 15.81
CA ASP A 269 -24.28 -1.11 14.96
C ASP A 269 -24.64 -0.44 13.62
N ALA A 270 -25.27 -1.18 12.71
CA ALA A 270 -25.64 -0.70 11.37
C ALA A 270 -26.63 0.48 11.43
N ARG A 271 -27.52 0.52 12.43
CA ARG A 271 -28.49 1.61 12.62
C ARG A 271 -27.78 2.89 13.03
N SER A 272 -26.86 2.80 13.98
CA SER A 272 -26.03 3.91 14.46
C SER A 272 -25.21 4.51 13.31
N GLY A 273 -24.63 3.67 12.45
CA GLY A 273 -23.91 4.13 11.26
C GLY A 273 -24.83 4.88 10.27
N THR A 274 -26.05 4.41 10.07
CA THR A 274 -27.02 5.07 9.20
C THR A 274 -27.44 6.43 9.75
N ILE A 275 -27.69 6.52 11.06
CA ILE A 275 -28.06 7.76 11.74
C ILE A 275 -26.90 8.76 11.68
N LEU A 276 -25.68 8.29 11.93
CA LEU A 276 -24.48 9.14 11.88
C LEU A 276 -24.30 9.73 10.46
N ARG A 277 -24.41 8.90 9.42
CA ARG A 277 -24.36 9.39 8.03
C ARG A 277 -25.40 10.48 7.75
N GLY A 278 -26.64 10.29 8.23
CA GLY A 278 -27.71 11.26 8.05
C GLY A 278 -27.37 12.63 8.65
N ARG A 279 -26.65 12.69 9.76
CA ARG A 279 -26.25 13.95 10.41
C ARG A 279 -25.26 14.77 9.57
N TYR A 280 -24.36 14.10 8.84
CA TYR A 280 -23.35 14.77 8.01
C TYR A 280 -23.80 15.04 6.58
N LEU A 281 -25.03 14.61 6.20
CA LEU A 281 -25.52 14.75 4.82
C LEU A 281 -25.64 16.23 4.39
N GLU A 282 -26.09 17.07 5.31
CA GLU A 282 -26.30 18.50 5.09
C GLU A 282 -25.20 19.39 5.71
N ASP A 283 -24.16 18.79 6.31
CA ASP A 283 -23.05 19.56 6.87
C ASP A 283 -22.35 20.35 5.76
N ALA A 284 -21.98 21.59 6.03
CA ALA A 284 -21.39 22.48 5.03
C ALA A 284 -19.87 22.22 4.84
N THR A 285 -19.18 21.74 5.88
CA THR A 285 -17.73 21.66 5.97
C THR A 285 -17.20 20.24 6.02
N LEU A 286 -17.96 19.33 6.62
CA LEU A 286 -17.59 17.95 6.82
C LEU A 286 -18.37 17.02 5.85
N GLN A 287 -17.77 15.91 5.53
CA GLN A 287 -18.41 14.79 4.83
C GLN A 287 -18.14 13.49 5.57
N ILE A 288 -19.05 12.55 5.43
CA ILE A 288 -18.91 11.19 5.88
C ILE A 288 -18.97 10.26 4.68
N ILE A 289 -17.95 9.43 4.53
CA ILE A 289 -17.87 8.48 3.41
C ILE A 289 -17.89 7.04 3.92
N ARG A 290 -18.36 6.13 3.07
CA ARG A 290 -18.08 4.70 3.18
C ARG A 290 -16.94 4.37 2.25
N PRO A 291 -15.76 4.01 2.79
CA PRO A 291 -14.61 3.73 1.93
C PRO A 291 -14.90 2.68 0.86
N ARG A 292 -15.67 1.65 1.20
CA ARG A 292 -16.07 0.63 0.22
C ARG A 292 -16.81 1.24 -0.99
N GLU A 293 -17.82 2.10 -0.77
CA GLU A 293 -18.57 2.74 -1.86
C GLU A 293 -17.66 3.60 -2.74
N VAL A 294 -16.65 4.24 -2.15
CA VAL A 294 -15.66 5.08 -2.86
C VAL A 294 -14.70 4.22 -3.68
N ILE A 295 -14.19 3.14 -3.10
CA ILE A 295 -13.27 2.23 -3.81
C ILE A 295 -14.01 1.43 -4.89
N ASP A 296 -15.24 0.99 -4.64
CA ASP A 296 -16.07 0.36 -5.68
C ASP A 296 -16.28 1.30 -6.88
N GLY A 297 -16.56 2.60 -6.64
CA GLY A 297 -16.66 3.60 -7.70
C GLY A 297 -15.34 3.86 -8.44
N LEU A 298 -14.18 3.80 -7.75
CA LEU A 298 -12.87 3.84 -8.39
C LEU A 298 -12.68 2.60 -9.29
N LEU A 299 -12.98 1.42 -8.75
CA LEU A 299 -12.85 0.16 -9.47
C LEU A 299 -13.80 0.09 -10.67
N GLU A 300 -15.04 0.60 -10.60
CA GLU A 300 -15.94 0.69 -11.75
C GLU A 300 -15.33 1.50 -12.91
N ASN A 301 -14.65 2.60 -12.63
CA ASN A 301 -13.91 3.34 -13.64
C ASN A 301 -12.71 2.52 -14.19
N ILE A 302 -12.05 1.75 -13.33
CA ILE A 302 -10.98 0.83 -13.74
C ILE A 302 -11.57 -0.37 -14.52
N PHE A 303 -12.78 -0.85 -14.22
CA PHE A 303 -13.45 -1.92 -14.96
C PHE A 303 -13.81 -1.52 -16.38
N GLN A 304 -14.12 -0.26 -16.67
CA GLN A 304 -14.23 0.19 -18.05
C GLN A 304 -12.90 0.07 -18.80
N ILE A 305 -11.78 0.31 -18.11
CA ILE A 305 -10.43 0.06 -18.64
C ILE A 305 -10.19 -1.47 -18.74
N LYS A 306 -10.68 -2.26 -17.79
CA LYS A 306 -10.59 -3.73 -17.80
C LYS A 306 -11.30 -4.33 -19.01
N GLU A 307 -12.49 -3.86 -19.40
CA GLU A 307 -13.17 -4.31 -20.63
C GLU A 307 -12.28 -4.06 -21.88
N VAL A 308 -11.60 -2.91 -21.94
CA VAL A 308 -10.65 -2.63 -23.02
C VAL A 308 -9.44 -3.56 -22.94
N ILE A 309 -8.91 -3.81 -21.76
CA ILE A 309 -7.79 -4.75 -21.54
C ILE A 309 -8.22 -6.17 -21.90
N ASP A 310 -9.39 -6.63 -21.50
CA ASP A 310 -9.94 -7.94 -21.86
C ASP A 310 -10.10 -8.08 -23.38
N GLY A 311 -10.57 -7.03 -24.06
CA GLY A 311 -10.59 -6.95 -25.51
C GLY A 311 -9.19 -7.09 -26.14
N VAL A 312 -8.20 -6.43 -25.58
CA VAL A 312 -6.79 -6.56 -26.01
C VAL A 312 -6.26 -7.96 -25.74
N ILE A 313 -6.56 -8.55 -24.58
CA ILE A 313 -6.17 -9.94 -24.24
C ILE A 313 -6.76 -10.94 -25.25
N VAL A 314 -8.03 -10.77 -25.64
CA VAL A 314 -8.67 -11.63 -26.66
C VAL A 314 -7.96 -11.46 -28.01
N ILE A 315 -7.65 -10.23 -28.43
CA ILE A 315 -6.92 -9.97 -29.71
C ILE A 315 -5.52 -10.58 -29.65
N VAL A 316 -4.79 -10.39 -28.57
CA VAL A 316 -3.46 -10.98 -28.36
C VAL A 316 -3.54 -12.50 -28.32
N GLY A 317 -4.56 -13.07 -27.66
CA GLY A 317 -4.82 -14.51 -27.63
C GLY A 317 -5.06 -15.09 -29.02
N LEU A 318 -5.88 -14.42 -29.83
CA LEU A 318 -6.13 -14.81 -31.23
C LEU A 318 -4.86 -14.70 -32.11
N ALA A 319 -4.11 -13.59 -31.96
CA ALA A 319 -2.84 -13.40 -32.67
C ALA A 319 -1.82 -14.49 -32.28
N THR A 320 -1.80 -14.87 -31.00
CA THR A 320 -0.97 -15.96 -30.47
C THR A 320 -1.36 -17.30 -31.07
N LEU A 321 -2.64 -17.62 -31.05
CA LEU A 321 -3.15 -18.86 -31.66
C LEU A 321 -2.77 -18.95 -33.15
N LEU A 322 -2.94 -17.84 -33.86
CA LEU A 322 -2.54 -17.73 -35.27
C LEU A 322 -1.02 -17.94 -35.46
N ALA A 323 -0.21 -17.28 -34.61
CA ALA A 323 1.25 -17.44 -34.63
C ALA A 323 1.67 -18.88 -34.37
N ILE A 324 1.05 -19.55 -33.39
CA ILE A 324 1.27 -20.96 -33.09
C ILE A 324 0.93 -21.82 -34.30
N ILE A 325 -0.23 -21.63 -34.93
CA ILE A 325 -0.66 -22.34 -36.14
C ILE A 325 0.35 -22.14 -37.28
N LEU A 326 0.79 -20.88 -37.48
CA LEU A 326 1.75 -20.54 -38.53
C LEU A 326 3.12 -21.20 -38.32
N VAL A 327 3.61 -21.20 -37.08
CA VAL A 327 4.87 -21.86 -36.72
C VAL A 327 4.77 -23.37 -36.90
N PHE A 328 3.65 -23.99 -36.53
CA PHE A 328 3.43 -25.44 -36.82
C PHE A 328 3.31 -25.70 -38.30
N ALA A 329 2.60 -24.88 -39.06
CA ALA A 329 2.50 -25.01 -40.52
C ALA A 329 3.87 -24.93 -41.20
N LEU A 330 4.71 -23.97 -40.75
CA LEU A 330 6.09 -23.82 -41.22
C LEU A 330 6.93 -25.03 -40.82
N SER A 331 6.77 -25.56 -39.61
CA SER A 331 7.41 -26.78 -39.16
C SER A 331 7.09 -27.98 -40.04
N ILE A 332 5.82 -28.15 -40.37
CA ILE A 332 5.38 -29.22 -41.27
C ILE A 332 6.00 -29.05 -42.66
N ARG A 333 6.01 -27.83 -43.22
CA ARG A 333 6.64 -27.53 -44.51
C ARG A 333 8.12 -27.86 -44.54
N LEU A 334 8.87 -27.47 -43.52
CA LEU A 334 10.30 -27.77 -43.44
C LEU A 334 10.59 -29.28 -43.37
N ARG A 335 9.64 -30.06 -42.83
CA ARG A 335 9.74 -31.51 -42.72
C ARG A 335 9.09 -32.30 -43.86
N ALA A 336 8.56 -31.60 -44.88
CA ALA A 336 7.83 -32.28 -45.97
C ALA A 336 8.64 -33.40 -46.63
N ARG A 337 9.97 -33.20 -46.80
CA ARG A 337 10.88 -34.22 -47.38
C ARG A 337 11.05 -35.42 -46.46
N GLU A 338 11.17 -35.23 -45.14
CA GLU A 338 11.30 -36.28 -44.15
C GLU A 338 9.99 -37.10 -44.09
N LEU A 339 8.85 -36.43 -44.10
CA LEU A 339 7.52 -37.04 -44.11
C LEU A 339 7.27 -37.84 -45.39
N ASP A 340 7.72 -37.34 -46.57
CA ASP A 340 7.63 -38.05 -47.84
C ASP A 340 8.51 -39.32 -47.81
N THR A 341 9.70 -39.25 -47.20
CA THR A 341 10.57 -40.42 -47.02
C THR A 341 9.93 -41.49 -46.14
N ILE A 342 9.32 -41.09 -45.01
CA ILE A 342 8.61 -41.97 -44.07
C ILE A 342 7.40 -42.63 -44.79
N PHE A 343 6.68 -41.86 -45.62
CA PHE A 343 5.57 -42.36 -46.40
C PHE A 343 6.04 -43.39 -47.45
N ARG A 344 7.16 -43.11 -48.17
CA ARG A 344 7.76 -44.07 -49.14
C ARG A 344 8.28 -45.35 -48.50
N LEU A 345 8.63 -45.30 -47.19
CA LEU A 345 9.00 -46.46 -46.40
C LEU A 345 7.79 -47.32 -45.93
N GLY A 346 6.54 -46.95 -46.35
CA GLY A 346 5.33 -47.72 -46.11
C GLY A 346 4.50 -47.28 -44.92
N CYS A 347 4.84 -46.14 -44.27
CA CYS A 347 4.02 -45.58 -43.18
C CYS A 347 2.74 -44.95 -43.73
N SER A 348 1.62 -45.13 -43.01
CA SER A 348 0.35 -44.50 -43.38
C SER A 348 0.36 -42.99 -43.12
N ARG A 349 -0.46 -42.23 -43.85
CA ARG A 349 -0.66 -40.77 -43.60
C ARG A 349 -1.15 -40.51 -42.17
N MET A 350 -1.93 -41.45 -41.58
CA MET A 350 -2.41 -41.40 -40.23
C MET A 350 -1.25 -41.49 -39.21
N THR A 351 -0.26 -42.36 -39.45
CA THR A 351 0.93 -42.47 -38.58
C THR A 351 1.77 -41.19 -38.59
N SER A 352 1.94 -40.56 -39.75
CA SER A 352 2.63 -39.27 -39.85
C SER A 352 1.86 -38.15 -39.13
N ALA A 353 0.54 -38.10 -39.24
CA ALA A 353 -0.29 -37.14 -38.53
C ALA A 353 -0.24 -37.36 -37.01
N GLN A 354 -0.27 -38.60 -36.53
CA GLN A 354 -0.14 -38.95 -35.12
C GLN A 354 1.23 -38.55 -34.55
N LEU A 355 2.29 -38.65 -35.33
CA LEU A 355 3.63 -38.24 -34.93
C LEU A 355 3.71 -36.71 -34.71
N LEU A 356 3.16 -35.93 -35.66
CA LEU A 356 3.07 -34.47 -35.56
C LEU A 356 2.19 -34.03 -34.37
N ALA A 357 1.02 -34.67 -34.23
CA ALA A 357 0.12 -34.38 -33.11
C ALA A 357 0.76 -34.67 -31.75
N ALA A 358 1.53 -35.75 -31.64
CA ALA A 358 2.28 -36.09 -30.42
C ALA A 358 3.37 -35.05 -30.10
N GLU A 359 4.09 -34.56 -31.11
CA GLU A 359 5.09 -33.50 -30.95
C GLU A 359 4.44 -32.22 -30.48
N MET A 360 3.32 -31.78 -31.11
CA MET A 360 2.56 -30.61 -30.73
C MET A 360 2.05 -30.72 -29.28
N LEU A 361 1.50 -31.85 -28.90
CA LEU A 361 1.01 -32.10 -27.54
C LEU A 361 2.11 -31.97 -26.51
N ILE A 362 3.30 -32.53 -26.76
CA ILE A 362 4.43 -32.42 -25.82
C ILE A 362 4.87 -30.97 -25.68
N ILE A 363 4.99 -30.22 -26.77
CA ILE A 363 5.38 -28.80 -26.74
C ILE A 363 4.37 -27.98 -25.96
N VAL A 364 3.06 -28.15 -26.18
CA VAL A 364 2.00 -27.44 -25.44
C VAL A 364 2.01 -27.84 -23.97
N LEU A 365 2.20 -29.10 -23.62
CA LEU A 365 2.32 -29.54 -22.23
C LEU A 365 3.55 -28.94 -21.54
N MET A 366 4.71 -28.94 -22.21
CA MET A 366 5.92 -28.30 -21.66
C MET A 366 5.72 -26.82 -21.45
N SER A 367 5.11 -26.10 -22.39
CA SER A 367 4.79 -24.69 -22.27
C SER A 367 3.79 -24.44 -21.14
N GLY A 368 2.75 -25.27 -21.02
CA GLY A 368 1.77 -25.17 -19.94
C GLY A 368 2.38 -25.35 -18.55
N VAL A 369 3.28 -26.32 -18.38
CA VAL A 369 4.01 -26.52 -17.12
C VAL A 369 4.88 -25.29 -16.80
N LEU A 370 5.56 -24.73 -17.81
CA LEU A 370 6.40 -23.55 -17.61
C LEU A 370 5.57 -22.31 -17.31
N VAL A 371 4.43 -22.11 -17.97
CA VAL A 371 3.45 -21.05 -17.66
C VAL A 371 2.98 -21.17 -16.20
N ALA A 372 2.55 -22.37 -15.79
CA ALA A 372 2.10 -22.61 -14.42
C ALA A 372 3.20 -22.31 -13.39
N ALA A 373 4.45 -22.72 -13.67
CA ALA A 373 5.57 -22.43 -12.79
C ALA A 373 5.86 -20.92 -12.67
N VAL A 374 5.80 -20.18 -13.77
CA VAL A 374 5.99 -18.73 -13.74
C VAL A 374 4.85 -18.03 -13.03
N LEU A 375 3.58 -18.43 -13.27
CA LEU A 375 2.42 -17.85 -12.59
C LEU A 375 2.46 -18.11 -11.09
N LEU A 376 2.90 -19.29 -10.64
CA LEU A 376 3.11 -19.54 -9.21
C LEU A 376 4.15 -18.62 -8.59
N VAL A 377 5.23 -18.30 -9.32
CA VAL A 377 6.22 -17.35 -8.85
C VAL A 377 5.62 -15.94 -8.80
N VAL A 378 4.86 -15.54 -9.83
CA VAL A 378 4.17 -14.23 -9.85
C VAL A 378 3.18 -14.14 -8.70
N ASP A 379 2.39 -15.19 -8.43
CA ASP A 379 1.41 -15.24 -7.35
C ASP A 379 2.06 -15.04 -5.96
N VAL A 380 3.16 -15.74 -5.70
CA VAL A 380 3.91 -15.60 -4.44
C VAL A 380 4.42 -14.16 -4.21
N TYR A 381 4.83 -13.48 -5.28
CA TYR A 381 5.35 -12.11 -5.20
C TYR A 381 4.33 -11.04 -5.59
N ALA A 382 3.10 -11.42 -5.97
CA ALA A 382 2.06 -10.49 -6.45
C ALA A 382 1.73 -9.42 -5.40
N SER A 383 1.49 -9.83 -4.17
CA SER A 383 1.17 -8.90 -3.07
C SER A 383 2.28 -7.89 -2.80
N ASP A 384 3.55 -8.31 -2.85
CA ASP A 384 4.69 -7.42 -2.65
C ASP A 384 4.88 -6.45 -3.81
N LEU A 385 4.69 -6.93 -5.05
CA LEU A 385 4.75 -6.10 -6.27
C LEU A 385 3.62 -5.06 -6.30
N VAL A 386 2.41 -5.47 -5.99
CA VAL A 386 1.23 -4.59 -5.99
C VAL A 386 1.38 -3.50 -4.93
N ARG A 387 1.83 -3.85 -3.73
CA ARG A 387 2.09 -2.88 -2.65
C ARG A 387 3.14 -1.86 -3.02
N LEU A 388 4.23 -2.31 -3.65
CA LEU A 388 5.30 -1.43 -4.11
C LEU A 388 4.82 -0.43 -5.19
N LEU A 389 3.75 -0.77 -5.91
CA LEU A 389 3.15 0.08 -6.94
C LEU A 389 2.04 1.00 -6.41
N ILE A 390 1.28 0.59 -5.38
CA ILE A 390 0.13 1.34 -4.86
C ILE A 390 0.51 2.28 -3.71
N ILE A 391 1.50 1.89 -2.89
CA ILE A 391 1.83 2.59 -1.63
C ILE A 391 3.11 3.47 -1.76
N ARG A 392 3.55 3.70 -2.99
CA ARG A 392 4.73 4.54 -3.24
C ARG A 392 4.41 6.00 -3.47
#